data_ca1759d9ea5f8e89f0962b2e68e536aa
#
_entry.id   ca1759d9ea5f8e89f0962b2e68e536aa
#
_cell.length_a   1.000
_cell.length_b   1.000
_cell.length_c   1.000
_cell.angle_alpha   90.00
_cell.angle_beta   90.00
_cell.angle_gamma   90.00
#
_symmetry.space_group_name_H-M   'P 1'
#
loop_
_entity.id
_entity.type
_entity.pdbx_description
1 polymer ?
#
loop_
_entity_poly.entity_id
_entity_poly.type
_entity_poly.pdbx_seq_one_letter_code
_entity_poly.pdbx_strand_id
1 'polypeptide(L)'
;VERAGRVEAYARLMPTTAKVTFGAVEYSYMIRDATRGMLPGIPDDILGARVPPQAASIWEASRVEASGRAALVALFLTIAEYLEEVGADELISFTRKNFDAIVRAIGFDAAVIGEPVYYEGKPYCAISMRWAEALETGGSEAHVAAPDLAKEPMRLAG
;
A
#
# COMPACT_ATOMS: atom_id res chain seq x y z
N VAL A 1 -14.03 -3.05 1.62
CA VAL A 1 -15.17 -2.18 2.00
C VAL A 1 -16.32 -2.44 1.06
N GLU A 2 -17.46 -2.78 1.61
CA GLU A 2 -18.68 -3.04 0.87
C GLU A 2 -19.80 -2.08 1.32
N ARG A 3 -20.60 -1.58 0.38
CA ARG A 3 -21.77 -0.74 0.66
C ARG A 3 -22.93 -1.15 -0.26
N ALA A 4 -24.08 -1.44 0.35
CA ALA A 4 -25.31 -1.84 -0.37
C ALA A 4 -25.09 -2.99 -1.38
N GLY A 5 -24.31 -4.01 -1.03
CA GLY A 5 -24.01 -5.16 -1.87
C GLY A 5 -23.00 -4.92 -3.00
N ARG A 6 -22.32 -3.76 -3.00
CA ARG A 6 -21.26 -3.44 -3.97
C ARG A 6 -19.92 -3.28 -3.25
N VAL A 7 -18.88 -3.90 -3.81
CA VAL A 7 -17.50 -3.67 -3.37
C VAL A 7 -17.06 -2.28 -3.82
N GLU A 8 -16.85 -1.36 -2.88
CA GLU A 8 -16.40 0.00 -3.16
C GLU A 8 -14.88 0.16 -3.02
N ALA A 9 -14.24 -0.68 -2.21
CA ALA A 9 -12.78 -0.72 -2.13
C ALA A 9 -12.29 -2.08 -1.65
N TYR A 10 -11.12 -2.49 -2.12
CA TYR A 10 -10.43 -3.69 -1.65
C TYR A 10 -8.92 -3.54 -1.74
N ALA A 11 -8.21 -4.37 -1.00
CA ALA A 11 -6.77 -4.54 -1.04
C ALA A 11 -6.41 -6.00 -0.80
N ARG A 12 -5.26 -6.43 -1.32
CA ARG A 12 -4.60 -7.67 -0.89
C ARG A 12 -3.55 -7.31 0.15
N LEU A 13 -3.62 -7.96 1.31
CA LEU A 13 -2.64 -7.84 2.37
C LEU A 13 -1.78 -9.11 2.46
N MET A 14 -0.48 -8.95 2.68
CA MET A 14 0.45 -10.07 2.84
C MET A 14 1.53 -9.72 3.87
N PRO A 15 1.74 -10.55 4.91
CA PRO A 15 2.87 -10.33 5.81
C PRO A 15 4.19 -10.50 5.05
N THR A 16 5.18 -9.65 5.37
CA THR A 16 6.48 -9.69 4.66
C THR A 16 7.29 -10.97 4.96
N THR A 17 6.85 -11.76 5.93
CA THR A 17 7.39 -13.09 6.25
C THR A 17 6.73 -14.21 5.45
N ALA A 18 5.63 -13.93 4.74
CA ALA A 18 4.90 -14.95 4.00
C ALA A 18 5.73 -15.51 2.84
N LYS A 19 5.56 -16.80 2.63
CA LYS A 19 6.15 -17.56 1.53
C LYS A 19 5.09 -18.47 0.93
N VAL A 20 5.00 -18.46 -0.38
CA VAL A 20 4.10 -19.31 -1.15
C VAL A 20 4.91 -20.04 -2.21
N THR A 21 4.88 -21.38 -2.19
CA THR A 21 5.59 -22.18 -3.18
C THR A 21 4.62 -22.60 -4.29
N PHE A 22 5.01 -22.34 -5.52
CA PHE A 22 4.32 -22.84 -6.69
C PHE A 22 5.31 -23.57 -7.61
N GLY A 23 5.16 -24.87 -7.70
CA GLY A 23 6.16 -25.73 -8.37
C GLY A 23 7.52 -25.64 -7.67
N ALA A 24 8.56 -25.28 -8.40
CA ALA A 24 9.92 -25.10 -7.87
C ALA A 24 10.22 -23.66 -7.46
N VAL A 25 9.25 -22.73 -7.57
CA VAL A 25 9.45 -21.30 -7.32
C VAL A 25 8.82 -20.91 -5.99
N GLU A 26 9.61 -20.28 -5.13
CA GLU A 26 9.13 -19.64 -3.90
C GLU A 26 8.85 -18.16 -4.17
N TYR A 27 7.61 -17.76 -4.00
CA TYR A 27 7.13 -16.40 -4.03
C TYR A 27 6.96 -15.83 -2.61
N SER A 28 6.98 -14.52 -2.51
CA SER A 28 6.82 -13.76 -1.29
C SER A 28 5.84 -12.60 -1.53
N TYR A 29 5.99 -11.51 -0.79
CA TYR A 29 5.26 -10.29 -1.09
C TYR A 29 5.85 -9.57 -2.32
N MET A 30 5.03 -8.74 -2.99
CA MET A 30 5.31 -8.24 -4.34
C MET A 30 6.60 -7.41 -4.42
N ILE A 31 6.84 -6.49 -3.46
CA ILE A 31 8.05 -5.65 -3.45
C ILE A 31 9.32 -6.52 -3.40
N ARG A 32 9.34 -7.57 -2.56
CA ARG A 32 10.49 -8.48 -2.48
C ARG A 32 10.67 -9.28 -3.76
N ASP A 33 9.59 -9.79 -4.34
CA ASP A 33 9.68 -10.56 -5.58
C ASP A 33 10.08 -9.68 -6.75
N ALA A 34 9.66 -8.40 -6.78
CA ALA A 34 10.15 -7.42 -7.74
C ALA A 34 11.67 -7.20 -7.62
N THR A 35 12.20 -6.96 -6.41
CA THR A 35 13.65 -6.77 -6.20
C THR A 35 14.50 -8.01 -6.53
N ARG A 36 13.86 -9.17 -6.69
CA ARG A 36 14.50 -10.42 -7.17
C ARG A 36 14.37 -10.61 -8.69
N GLY A 37 13.79 -9.65 -9.40
CA GLY A 37 13.52 -9.75 -10.85
C GLY A 37 12.47 -10.80 -11.22
N MET A 38 11.62 -11.21 -10.27
CA MET A 38 10.63 -12.27 -10.49
C MET A 38 9.33 -11.76 -11.11
N LEU A 39 9.12 -10.46 -11.16
CA LEU A 39 7.89 -9.85 -11.66
C LEU A 39 8.13 -9.12 -12.98
N PRO A 40 7.75 -9.70 -14.12
CA PRO A 40 7.94 -9.06 -15.41
C PRO A 40 7.27 -7.68 -15.48
N GLY A 41 8.03 -6.68 -15.98
CA GLY A 41 7.53 -5.32 -16.15
C GLY A 41 7.63 -4.42 -14.91
N ILE A 42 7.87 -4.97 -13.72
CA ILE A 42 8.17 -4.17 -12.53
C ILE A 42 9.70 -4.06 -12.40
N PRO A 43 10.26 -2.84 -12.27
CA PRO A 43 11.70 -2.66 -12.06
C PRO A 43 12.18 -3.37 -10.78
N ASP A 44 13.39 -3.90 -10.80
CA ASP A 44 13.99 -4.60 -9.65
C ASP A 44 14.68 -3.65 -8.65
N ASP A 45 14.88 -2.41 -9.02
CA ASP A 45 15.50 -1.36 -8.22
C ASP A 45 14.49 -0.48 -7.42
N ILE A 46 13.24 -0.95 -7.27
CA ILE A 46 12.14 -0.19 -6.59
C ILE A 46 12.44 0.22 -5.14
N LEU A 47 13.42 -0.42 -4.49
CA LEU A 47 13.93 -0.04 -3.17
C LEU A 47 15.33 0.60 -3.23
N GLY A 48 15.92 0.76 -4.43
CA GLY A 48 17.30 1.17 -4.60
C GLY A 48 18.25 0.19 -3.89
N ALA A 49 19.14 0.69 -3.05
CA ALA A 49 20.09 -0.14 -2.29
C ALA A 49 19.50 -0.75 -0.99
N ARG A 50 18.23 -0.53 -0.68
CA ARG A 50 17.62 -1.03 0.55
C ARG A 50 17.23 -2.51 0.41
N VAL A 51 17.44 -3.26 1.49
CA VAL A 51 16.98 -4.65 1.57
C VAL A 51 15.48 -4.68 1.81
N PRO A 52 14.72 -5.51 1.09
CA PRO A 52 13.29 -5.70 1.34
C PRO A 52 13.05 -6.14 2.79
N PRO A 53 12.14 -5.47 3.54
CA PRO A 53 11.89 -5.79 4.93
C PRO A 53 11.32 -7.21 5.07
N GLN A 54 11.67 -7.88 6.18
CA GLN A 54 11.15 -9.21 6.49
C GLN A 54 10.91 -9.31 8.00
N ALA A 55 9.74 -8.88 8.45
CA ALA A 55 9.33 -8.91 9.85
C ALA A 55 7.83 -9.22 9.96
N ALA A 56 7.43 -9.89 11.05
CA ALA A 56 6.03 -10.22 11.28
C ALA A 56 5.15 -8.97 11.49
N SER A 57 5.75 -7.88 11.99
CA SER A 57 5.07 -6.61 12.19
C SER A 57 4.93 -5.75 10.92
N ILE A 58 5.53 -6.16 9.80
CA ILE A 58 5.49 -5.42 8.53
C ILE A 58 4.67 -6.21 7.51
N TRP A 59 3.66 -5.58 6.95
CA TRP A 59 2.81 -6.15 5.92
C TRP A 59 2.88 -5.36 4.62
N GLU A 60 2.52 -5.97 3.52
CA GLU A 60 2.38 -5.31 2.22
C GLU A 60 0.92 -5.20 1.82
N ALA A 61 0.52 -3.99 1.37
CA ALA A 61 -0.72 -3.79 0.62
C ALA A 61 -0.42 -3.74 -0.87
N SER A 62 -1.11 -4.58 -1.63
CA SER A 62 -1.08 -4.58 -3.08
C SER A 62 -2.49 -4.71 -3.66
N ARG A 63 -2.65 -4.44 -4.97
CA ARG A 63 -3.97 -4.47 -5.63
C ARG A 63 -5.01 -3.63 -4.91
N VAL A 64 -4.63 -2.44 -4.45
CA VAL A 64 -5.57 -1.52 -3.82
C VAL A 64 -6.40 -0.84 -4.90
N GLU A 65 -7.71 -0.99 -4.81
CA GLU A 65 -8.67 -0.28 -5.65
C GLU A 65 -9.76 0.34 -4.77
N ALA A 66 -10.19 1.55 -5.14
CA ALA A 66 -11.28 2.25 -4.47
C ALA A 66 -12.09 3.07 -5.47
N SER A 67 -13.41 3.08 -5.29
CA SER A 67 -14.35 3.83 -6.15
C SER A 67 -14.27 5.34 -5.95
N GLY A 68 -13.59 5.80 -4.90
CA GLY A 68 -13.39 7.20 -4.58
C GLY A 68 -12.70 7.42 -3.24
N ARG A 69 -12.48 8.68 -2.89
CA ARG A 69 -11.72 9.06 -1.69
C ARG A 69 -12.33 8.50 -0.40
N ALA A 70 -13.63 8.59 -0.21
CA ALA A 70 -14.27 8.09 1.02
C ALA A 70 -14.10 6.57 1.18
N ALA A 71 -14.21 5.81 0.10
CA ALA A 71 -13.97 4.37 0.09
C ALA A 71 -12.50 4.05 0.37
N LEU A 72 -11.56 4.85 -0.16
CA LEU A 72 -10.13 4.70 0.11
C LEU A 72 -9.81 4.95 1.59
N VAL A 73 -10.33 6.03 2.17
CA VAL A 73 -10.16 6.34 3.61
C VAL A 73 -10.69 5.20 4.46
N ALA A 74 -11.94 4.76 4.23
CA ALA A 74 -12.53 3.65 4.95
C ALA A 74 -11.70 2.36 4.82
N LEU A 75 -11.18 2.07 3.61
CA LEU A 75 -10.31 0.92 3.39
C LEU A 75 -9.04 0.99 4.25
N PHE A 76 -8.32 2.12 4.22
CA PHE A 76 -7.06 2.24 4.97
C PHE A 76 -7.27 2.22 6.48
N LEU A 77 -8.35 2.82 7.01
CA LEU A 77 -8.70 2.71 8.43
C LEU A 77 -9.01 1.26 8.82
N THR A 78 -9.82 0.55 8.02
CA THR A 78 -10.10 -0.88 8.25
C THR A 78 -8.84 -1.74 8.17
N ILE A 79 -7.92 -1.42 7.25
CA ILE A 79 -6.62 -2.11 7.17
C ILE A 79 -5.80 -1.86 8.44
N ALA A 80 -5.74 -0.61 8.92
CA ALA A 80 -4.99 -0.27 10.13
C ALA A 80 -5.54 -1.01 11.36
N GLU A 81 -6.87 -0.99 11.57
CA GLU A 81 -7.53 -1.72 12.64
C GLU A 81 -7.19 -3.23 12.59
N TYR A 82 -7.33 -3.86 11.42
CA TYR A 82 -7.01 -5.27 11.25
C TYR A 82 -5.53 -5.57 11.53
N LEU A 83 -4.61 -4.73 11.04
CA LEU A 83 -3.18 -4.94 11.21
C LEU A 83 -2.76 -4.76 12.67
N GLU A 84 -3.38 -3.83 13.40
CA GLU A 84 -3.18 -3.67 14.84
C GLU A 84 -3.63 -4.93 15.61
N GLU A 85 -4.80 -5.49 15.28
CA GLU A 85 -5.30 -6.74 15.88
C GLU A 85 -4.35 -7.92 15.69
N VAL A 86 -3.66 -8.00 14.55
CA VAL A 86 -2.68 -9.08 14.28
C VAL A 86 -1.25 -8.73 14.72
N GLY A 87 -1.05 -7.60 15.40
CA GLY A 87 0.23 -7.18 15.96
C GLY A 87 1.22 -6.62 14.93
N ALA A 88 0.72 -6.09 13.82
CA ALA A 88 1.52 -5.35 12.86
C ALA A 88 1.51 -3.85 13.18
N ASP A 89 2.57 -3.15 12.82
CA ASP A 89 2.76 -1.72 13.06
C ASP A 89 3.19 -0.93 11.82
N GLU A 90 3.43 -1.62 10.71
CA GLU A 90 3.88 -1.00 9.48
C GLU A 90 3.27 -1.68 8.24
N LEU A 91 2.81 -0.86 7.32
CA LEU A 91 2.32 -1.27 6.01
C LEU A 91 3.21 -0.68 4.91
N ILE A 92 3.70 -1.51 4.01
CA ILE A 92 4.43 -1.06 2.84
C ILE A 92 3.60 -1.25 1.57
N SER A 93 3.86 -0.44 0.54
CA SER A 93 3.19 -0.56 -0.74
C SER A 93 4.04 0.01 -1.87
N PHE A 94 3.94 -0.58 -3.06
CA PHE A 94 4.46 0.00 -4.29
C PHE A 94 3.33 0.73 -5.02
N THR A 95 3.42 2.04 -5.13
CA THR A 95 2.31 2.89 -5.52
C THR A 95 2.75 4.07 -6.39
N ARG A 96 1.79 4.78 -6.96
CA ARG A 96 2.08 6.01 -7.71
C ARG A 96 2.80 7.03 -6.84
N LYS A 97 3.77 7.72 -7.41
CA LYS A 97 4.44 8.85 -6.76
C LYS A 97 3.40 9.84 -6.22
N ASN A 98 3.64 10.39 -5.06
CA ASN A 98 2.77 11.29 -4.29
C ASN A 98 1.58 10.63 -3.58
N PHE A 99 1.43 9.31 -3.61
CA PHE A 99 0.39 8.63 -2.83
C PHE A 99 0.64 8.77 -1.32
N ASP A 100 1.90 8.84 -0.90
CA ASP A 100 2.31 9.16 0.47
C ASP A 100 1.67 10.45 1.00
N ALA A 101 1.53 11.48 0.17
CA ALA A 101 0.83 12.71 0.56
C ALA A 101 -0.68 12.50 0.80
N ILE A 102 -1.30 11.57 0.04
CA ILE A 102 -2.72 11.24 0.22
C ILE A 102 -2.93 10.53 1.55
N VAL A 103 -2.10 9.53 1.86
CA VAL A 103 -2.25 8.76 3.12
C VAL A 103 -1.87 9.60 4.34
N ARG A 104 -0.89 10.52 4.23
CA ARG A 104 -0.64 11.51 5.28
C ARG A 104 -1.84 12.43 5.53
N ALA A 105 -2.56 12.84 4.49
CA ALA A 105 -3.75 13.68 4.63
C ALA A 105 -4.93 12.99 5.31
N ILE A 106 -4.87 11.68 5.55
CA ILE A 106 -5.85 10.90 6.30
C ILE A 106 -5.30 10.39 7.63
N GLY A 107 -4.16 10.92 8.09
CA GLY A 107 -3.61 10.70 9.43
C GLY A 107 -2.54 9.62 9.54
N PHE A 108 -2.10 9.03 8.44
CA PHE A 108 -0.98 8.08 8.48
C PHE A 108 0.38 8.79 8.50
N ASP A 109 1.33 8.29 9.27
CA ASP A 109 2.74 8.64 9.09
C ASP A 109 3.28 7.84 7.90
N ALA A 110 3.56 8.53 6.78
CA ALA A 110 4.00 7.89 5.55
C ALA A 110 5.32 8.45 5.03
N ALA A 111 6.20 7.56 4.62
CA ALA A 111 7.51 7.88 4.07
C ALA A 111 7.79 7.12 2.77
N VAL A 112 8.49 7.76 1.84
CA VAL A 112 9.02 7.09 0.65
C VAL A 112 10.26 6.28 1.08
N ILE A 113 10.25 4.98 0.76
CA ILE A 113 11.33 4.04 1.12
C ILE A 113 12.14 3.54 -0.08
N GLY A 114 11.80 3.95 -1.29
CA GLY A 114 12.53 3.63 -2.52
C GLY A 114 12.64 4.84 -3.44
N GLU A 115 13.54 4.77 -4.41
CA GLU A 115 13.61 5.79 -5.45
C GLU A 115 12.42 5.66 -6.42
N PRO A 116 11.95 6.80 -6.98
CA PRO A 116 10.89 6.73 -7.99
C PRO A 116 11.37 6.01 -9.25
N VAL A 117 10.59 5.01 -9.66
CA VAL A 117 10.82 4.25 -10.90
C VAL A 117 9.65 4.42 -11.85
N TYR A 118 9.87 4.17 -13.14
CA TYR A 118 8.81 4.21 -14.14
C TYR A 118 8.23 2.81 -14.33
N TYR A 119 6.91 2.68 -14.10
CA TYR A 119 6.14 1.48 -14.34
C TYR A 119 4.89 1.85 -15.16
N GLU A 120 4.66 1.14 -16.28
CA GLU A 120 3.57 1.45 -17.24
C GLU A 120 3.53 2.94 -17.66
N GLY A 121 4.70 3.54 -17.87
CA GLY A 121 4.84 4.93 -18.31
C GLY A 121 4.51 5.99 -17.25
N LYS A 122 4.32 5.59 -15.98
CA LYS A 122 4.00 6.49 -14.86
C LYS A 122 5.05 6.33 -13.75
N PRO A 123 5.33 7.39 -12.96
CA PRO A 123 6.25 7.31 -11.84
C PRO A 123 5.57 6.60 -10.64
N TYR A 124 6.26 5.60 -10.12
CA TYR A 124 5.89 4.84 -8.92
C TYR A 124 7.02 4.89 -7.89
N CYS A 125 6.71 4.66 -6.63
CA CYS A 125 7.69 4.50 -5.56
C CYS A 125 7.18 3.51 -4.51
N ALA A 126 8.10 2.92 -3.78
CA ALA A 126 7.75 2.17 -2.58
C ALA A 126 7.58 3.15 -1.42
N ILE A 127 6.53 2.98 -0.64
CA ILE A 127 6.23 3.76 0.56
C ILE A 127 6.05 2.86 1.76
N SER A 128 6.32 3.39 2.95
CA SER A 128 5.98 2.82 4.26
C SER A 128 4.94 3.71 4.91
N MET A 129 4.03 3.10 5.67
CA MET A 129 2.91 3.76 6.36
C MET A 129 2.75 3.19 7.76
N ARG A 130 2.54 4.07 8.77
CA ARG A 130 2.15 3.74 10.14
C ARG A 130 0.90 4.51 10.52
N TRP A 131 0.10 4.05 11.49
CA TRP A 131 -1.28 4.51 11.68
C TRP A 131 -1.67 4.91 13.10
N ALA A 132 -0.79 4.90 14.09
CA ALA A 132 -1.15 5.21 15.47
C ALA A 132 -2.04 6.46 15.61
N GLU A 133 -1.63 7.59 15.00
CA GLU A 133 -2.42 8.84 15.04
C GLU A 133 -3.72 8.76 14.24
N ALA A 134 -3.76 7.98 13.15
CA ALA A 134 -4.95 7.83 12.32
C ALA A 134 -6.08 7.14 13.06
N LEU A 135 -5.78 6.13 13.89
CA LEU A 135 -6.77 5.43 14.70
C LEU A 135 -7.26 6.30 15.88
N GLU A 136 -6.36 7.01 16.55
CA GLU A 136 -6.70 7.88 17.67
C GLU A 136 -7.65 9.03 17.29
N THR A 137 -7.48 9.57 16.08
CA THR A 137 -8.32 10.66 15.58
C THR A 137 -9.66 10.17 15.02
N GLY A 138 -9.88 8.86 14.94
CA GLY A 138 -11.11 8.26 14.43
C GLY A 138 -11.47 8.67 13.00
N GLY A 139 -10.47 9.04 12.22
CA GLY A 139 -10.70 9.60 10.88
C GLY A 139 -11.50 10.91 10.92
N SER A 140 -11.45 11.65 12.04
CA SER A 140 -12.17 12.90 12.25
C SER A 140 -12.01 13.79 11.02
N GLU A 141 -13.12 13.94 10.29
CA GLU A 141 -13.41 14.96 9.27
C GLU A 141 -12.17 15.68 8.69
N ALA A 142 -11.24 14.91 8.09
CA ALA A 142 -10.16 15.50 7.32
C ALA A 142 -10.74 16.19 6.06
N HIS A 143 -11.36 17.31 6.30
CA HIS A 143 -11.76 18.28 5.27
C HIS A 143 -10.50 18.99 4.78
N VAL A 144 -9.58 18.24 4.20
CA VAL A 144 -8.38 18.79 3.57
C VAL A 144 -8.65 18.87 2.08
N ALA A 145 -8.59 20.10 1.58
CA ALA A 145 -8.54 20.39 0.15
C ALA A 145 -7.31 19.65 -0.45
N ALA A 146 -7.52 18.42 -0.90
CA ALA A 146 -6.52 17.66 -1.62
C ALA A 146 -6.54 18.08 -3.10
N PRO A 147 -5.40 18.09 -3.79
CA PRO A 147 -5.36 18.33 -5.22
C PRO A 147 -6.30 17.37 -5.95
N ASP A 148 -6.95 17.87 -6.98
CA ASP A 148 -7.97 17.19 -7.80
C ASP A 148 -7.38 15.98 -8.56
N LEU A 149 -7.23 14.85 -7.84
CA LEU A 149 -6.85 13.55 -8.40
C LEU A 149 -8.08 12.69 -8.77
N ALA A 150 -9.27 13.30 -8.77
CA ALA A 150 -10.57 12.64 -8.81
C ALA A 150 -10.98 12.06 -10.17
N LYS A 151 -10.13 12.02 -11.18
CA LYS A 151 -10.57 11.64 -12.55
C LYS A 151 -10.13 10.28 -13.05
N GLU A 152 -9.30 9.53 -12.32
CA GLU A 152 -8.96 8.15 -12.69
C GLU A 152 -9.16 7.21 -11.50
N PRO A 153 -9.66 5.97 -11.71
CA PRO A 153 -9.70 4.97 -10.65
C PRO A 153 -8.27 4.74 -10.14
N MET A 154 -8.12 4.84 -8.80
CA MET A 154 -6.82 4.68 -8.16
C MET A 154 -6.47 3.20 -8.11
N ARG A 155 -5.44 2.82 -8.86
CA ARG A 155 -4.89 1.46 -8.87
C ARG A 155 -3.47 1.49 -8.33
N LEU A 156 -3.18 0.64 -7.37
CA LEU A 156 -1.83 0.28 -7.00
C LEU A 156 -1.36 -0.90 -7.85
N ALA A 157 -0.07 -0.90 -8.18
CA ALA A 157 0.55 -1.99 -8.93
C ALA A 157 0.39 -3.32 -8.18
N GLY A 158 0.11 -4.40 -8.89
CA GLY A 158 0.00 -5.72 -8.31
C GLY A 158 -0.15 -6.82 -9.34
#